data_4016f07af3e25c873edfbb04461bfd02
#
_entry.id   4016f07af3e25c873edfbb04461bfd02
#
_cell.length_a   1.000
_cell.length_b   1.000
_cell.length_c   1.000
_cell.angle_alpha   90.00
_cell.angle_beta   90.00
_cell.angle_gamma   90.00
#
_symmetry.space_group_name_H-M   'P 1'
#
loop_
_entity.id
_entity.type
_entity.pdbx_description
1 polymer ?
#
loop_
_entity_poly.entity_id
_entity_poly.type
_entity_poly.pdbx_seq_one_letter_code
_entity_poly.pdbx_strand_id
1 'polypeptide(L)'
;MLAAVQPVQAAPAAAVAAAQVYLNPTAGPVGSAVTVSGTGFKVSTTGTVIVGSSTFSFKTAASGAFSTSITIPAAATGPLTITAKTSSVKASSVFTVTTSAPALPPVSTSALRFGVATAGGPLASAELDEVSQLAGESPSSVLFYKDFRQAPPITEMNAVRARGAVPLVTWEPWAWGGGLTQPAYALDRITAGDFDAYITQWGQALASWGQPVQLRFAHEMNGNWYPWAEGVNGNQSGDYVQAWRHVHDVVTATGASNVTWVWSPNVPYFGSTELAGLFPGASYVDVVALDGYNWGTSASWSSWMSPQDLFAPGIAQLRALAPGVPILIAETASAEAGGSKAQWNTDLVSYLAAQPDVVGFVWFHLQKETDWRINSSEASATAFNAALAARRAS
;
A
#
# COMPACT_ATOMS: atom_id res chain seq x y z
N MET A 1 83.50 6.09 -28.92
CA MET A 1 82.38 5.44 -28.19
C MET A 1 81.11 5.84 -28.90
N LEU A 2 80.53 4.92 -29.69
CA LEU A 2 79.19 5.10 -30.31
C LEU A 2 78.16 4.70 -29.31
N ALA A 3 77.27 5.61 -28.96
CA ALA A 3 76.08 5.32 -28.14
C ALA A 3 75.04 4.65 -29.03
N ALA A 4 74.62 3.45 -28.64
CA ALA A 4 73.53 2.68 -29.30
C ALA A 4 72.19 3.33 -28.97
N VAL A 5 71.46 3.77 -29.97
CA VAL A 5 70.05 4.23 -29.86
C VAL A 5 69.17 2.99 -29.75
N GLN A 6 68.48 2.82 -28.61
CA GLN A 6 67.47 1.76 -28.44
C GLN A 6 66.18 2.15 -29.16
N PRO A 7 65.51 1.21 -29.85
CA PRO A 7 64.22 1.47 -30.48
C PRO A 7 63.12 1.67 -29.44
N VAL A 8 62.33 2.72 -29.58
CA VAL A 8 61.12 2.99 -28.79
C VAL A 8 60.07 1.93 -29.17
N GLN A 9 59.74 1.08 -28.23
CA GLN A 9 58.71 0.07 -28.37
C GLN A 9 57.34 0.76 -28.35
N ALA A 10 56.58 0.65 -29.43
CA ALA A 10 55.23 1.21 -29.52
C ALA A 10 54.30 0.53 -28.49
N ALA A 11 53.57 1.31 -27.72
CA ALA A 11 52.59 0.81 -26.77
C ALA A 11 51.50 0.02 -27.53
N PRO A 12 51.02 -1.12 -26.97
CA PRO A 12 49.98 -1.91 -27.62
C PRO A 12 48.68 -1.05 -27.74
N ALA A 13 48.09 -1.04 -28.93
CA ALA A 13 46.82 -0.40 -29.19
C ALA A 13 45.76 -0.97 -28.22
N ALA A 14 45.06 -0.09 -27.47
CA ALA A 14 43.99 -0.49 -26.59
C ALA A 14 42.94 -1.25 -27.40
N ALA A 15 42.61 -2.49 -26.96
CA ALA A 15 41.58 -3.29 -27.58
C ALA A 15 40.23 -2.54 -27.48
N VAL A 16 39.61 -2.28 -28.62
CA VAL A 16 38.28 -1.66 -28.67
C VAL A 16 37.29 -2.65 -28.01
N ALA A 17 36.68 -2.25 -26.91
CA ALA A 17 35.70 -3.07 -26.23
C ALA A 17 34.55 -3.43 -27.19
N ALA A 18 34.14 -4.72 -27.19
CA ALA A 18 33.04 -5.19 -28.03
C ALA A 18 31.74 -4.42 -27.68
N ALA A 19 30.95 -4.11 -28.68
CA ALA A 19 29.68 -3.45 -28.47
C ALA A 19 28.71 -4.31 -27.64
N GLN A 20 28.04 -3.68 -26.70
CA GLN A 20 27.08 -4.33 -25.81
C GLN A 20 25.75 -3.58 -25.80
N VAL A 21 24.66 -4.32 -25.59
CA VAL A 21 23.28 -3.80 -25.46
C VAL A 21 22.68 -4.26 -24.14
N TYR A 22 22.09 -3.33 -23.42
CA TYR A 22 21.41 -3.55 -22.15
C TYR A 22 19.93 -3.16 -22.28
N LEU A 23 19.06 -3.88 -21.59
CA LEU A 23 17.61 -3.66 -21.58
C LEU A 23 17.14 -3.39 -20.15
N ASN A 24 16.24 -2.44 -19.99
CA ASN A 24 15.56 -2.18 -18.72
C ASN A 24 14.10 -1.76 -18.97
N PRO A 25 13.12 -2.61 -18.57
CA PRO A 25 13.24 -3.97 -18.01
C PRO A 25 13.74 -5.00 -19.05
N THR A 26 14.09 -6.22 -18.59
CA THR A 26 14.53 -7.34 -19.43
C THR A 26 13.40 -8.29 -19.81
N ALA A 27 12.20 -8.11 -19.22
CA ALA A 27 10.99 -8.89 -19.49
C ALA A 27 9.75 -8.01 -19.33
N GLY A 28 8.66 -8.40 -20.00
CA GLY A 28 7.36 -7.75 -19.92
C GLY A 28 6.43 -8.17 -21.07
N PRO A 29 5.13 -7.82 -21.00
CA PRO A 29 4.18 -8.13 -22.05
C PRO A 29 4.41 -7.28 -23.32
N VAL A 30 3.73 -7.64 -24.38
CA VAL A 30 3.56 -6.79 -25.57
C VAL A 30 3.06 -5.41 -25.15
N GLY A 31 3.61 -4.33 -25.74
CA GLY A 31 3.30 -2.96 -25.37
C GLY A 31 4.20 -2.38 -24.26
N SER A 32 5.03 -3.19 -23.59
CA SER A 32 5.97 -2.69 -22.57
C SER A 32 6.94 -1.66 -23.15
N ALA A 33 7.13 -0.55 -22.43
CA ALA A 33 8.20 0.39 -22.70
C ALA A 33 9.52 -0.18 -22.15
N VAL A 34 10.57 -0.18 -22.97
CA VAL A 34 11.90 -0.69 -22.62
C VAL A 34 12.94 0.34 -22.98
N THR A 35 13.77 0.70 -22.02
CA THR A 35 14.98 1.48 -22.28
C THR A 35 16.06 0.56 -22.83
N VAL A 36 16.51 0.82 -24.04
CA VAL A 36 17.64 0.14 -24.70
C VAL A 36 18.86 1.06 -24.60
N SER A 37 19.89 0.62 -23.94
CA SER A 37 21.16 1.32 -23.88
C SER A 37 22.28 0.46 -24.45
N GLY A 38 23.34 1.10 -24.92
CA GLY A 38 24.48 0.37 -25.48
C GLY A 38 25.77 1.15 -25.33
N THR A 39 26.88 0.41 -25.38
CA THR A 39 28.27 0.92 -25.33
C THR A 39 29.13 0.24 -26.39
N GLY A 40 30.30 0.82 -26.72
CA GLY A 40 31.22 0.23 -27.69
C GLY A 40 30.80 0.43 -29.16
N PHE A 41 29.84 1.30 -29.45
CA PHE A 41 29.43 1.66 -30.82
C PHE A 41 30.32 2.79 -31.37
N LYS A 42 30.28 2.98 -32.69
CA LYS A 42 30.98 4.09 -33.31
C LYS A 42 30.45 5.43 -32.80
N VAL A 43 31.33 6.32 -32.41
CA VAL A 43 31.02 7.64 -31.83
C VAL A 43 30.25 8.54 -32.81
N SER A 44 29.38 9.37 -32.30
CA SER A 44 28.62 10.39 -33.05
C SER A 44 27.93 9.87 -34.32
N THR A 45 27.44 8.62 -34.30
CA THR A 45 26.84 7.93 -35.42
C THR A 45 25.36 7.65 -35.15
N THR A 46 24.53 7.71 -36.20
CA THR A 46 23.14 7.27 -36.15
C THR A 46 23.08 5.75 -36.32
N GLY A 47 22.20 5.11 -35.57
CA GLY A 47 21.92 3.70 -35.64
C GLY A 47 20.43 3.39 -35.50
N THR A 48 20.10 2.12 -35.54
CA THR A 48 18.73 1.62 -35.36
C THR A 48 18.68 0.47 -34.37
N VAL A 49 17.67 0.48 -33.51
CA VAL A 49 17.24 -0.68 -32.71
C VAL A 49 16.17 -1.40 -33.47
N ILE A 50 16.33 -2.71 -33.65
CA ILE A 50 15.41 -3.59 -34.38
C ILE A 50 14.79 -4.56 -33.40
N VAL A 51 13.45 -4.66 -33.38
CA VAL A 51 12.66 -5.56 -32.54
C VAL A 51 11.58 -6.19 -33.45
N GLY A 52 11.75 -7.45 -33.81
CA GLY A 52 10.88 -8.07 -34.82
C GLY A 52 10.92 -7.30 -36.12
N SER A 53 9.77 -6.82 -36.58
CA SER A 53 9.65 -5.96 -37.78
C SER A 53 9.76 -4.47 -37.52
N SER A 54 9.79 -4.05 -36.23
CA SER A 54 9.83 -2.64 -35.83
C SER A 54 11.25 -2.11 -35.73
N THR A 55 11.43 -0.82 -36.08
CA THR A 55 12.73 -0.14 -36.02
C THR A 55 12.61 1.20 -35.29
N PHE A 56 13.58 1.51 -34.45
CA PHE A 56 13.67 2.75 -33.69
C PHE A 56 15.06 3.38 -33.88
N SER A 57 15.11 4.68 -34.13
CA SER A 57 16.38 5.37 -34.36
C SER A 57 17.06 5.72 -33.05
N PHE A 58 18.41 5.72 -33.03
CA PHE A 58 19.21 6.29 -31.96
C PHE A 58 20.42 7.04 -32.51
N LYS A 59 21.05 7.87 -31.70
CA LYS A 59 22.33 8.54 -31.98
C LYS A 59 23.31 8.24 -30.85
N THR A 60 24.52 7.84 -31.19
CA THR A 60 25.59 7.63 -30.22
C THR A 60 26.23 8.94 -29.79
N ALA A 61 26.60 9.01 -28.49
CA ALA A 61 27.39 10.09 -27.92
C ALA A 61 28.85 10.02 -28.40
N ALA A 62 29.65 11.03 -28.01
CA ALA A 62 31.10 11.04 -28.23
C ALA A 62 31.85 9.89 -27.52
N SER A 63 31.22 9.25 -26.53
CA SER A 63 31.71 8.02 -25.86
C SER A 63 31.39 6.73 -26.61
N GLY A 64 30.61 6.78 -27.70
CA GLY A 64 30.08 5.59 -28.36
C GLY A 64 28.92 4.91 -27.62
N ALA A 65 28.37 5.54 -26.56
CA ALA A 65 27.19 5.07 -25.86
C ALA A 65 25.91 5.68 -26.46
N PHE A 66 24.76 4.97 -26.28
CA PHE A 66 23.44 5.49 -26.59
C PHE A 66 22.41 5.02 -25.56
N SER A 67 21.28 5.71 -25.51
CA SER A 67 20.06 5.28 -24.80
C SER A 67 18.85 5.72 -25.62
N THR A 68 17.87 4.84 -25.78
CA THR A 68 16.61 5.11 -26.48
C THR A 68 15.49 4.29 -25.84
N SER A 69 14.26 4.80 -25.89
CA SER A 69 13.08 4.06 -25.46
C SER A 69 12.41 3.42 -26.67
N ILE A 70 11.98 2.18 -26.50
CA ILE A 70 11.22 1.41 -27.51
C ILE A 70 9.96 0.85 -26.87
N THR A 71 9.00 0.44 -27.69
CA THR A 71 7.83 -0.33 -27.26
C THR A 71 7.93 -1.74 -27.85
N ILE A 72 7.69 -2.75 -27.03
CA ILE A 72 7.69 -4.16 -27.47
C ILE A 72 6.52 -4.38 -28.43
N PRO A 73 6.78 -4.72 -29.72
CA PRO A 73 5.72 -4.95 -30.71
C PRO A 73 5.01 -6.29 -30.44
N ALA A 74 3.92 -6.53 -31.21
CA ALA A 74 3.23 -7.82 -31.17
C ALA A 74 4.21 -8.96 -31.43
N ALA A 75 4.31 -9.90 -30.50
CA ALA A 75 5.21 -11.05 -30.56
C ALA A 75 4.61 -12.21 -29.75
N ALA A 76 5.00 -13.44 -30.05
CA ALA A 76 4.69 -14.60 -29.20
C ALA A 76 5.43 -14.49 -27.86
N THR A 77 4.87 -15.09 -26.83
CA THR A 77 5.55 -15.21 -25.52
C THR A 77 6.86 -15.99 -25.66
N GLY A 78 7.87 -15.58 -24.91
CA GLY A 78 9.19 -16.18 -24.95
C GLY A 78 10.30 -15.18 -25.32
N PRO A 79 11.46 -15.67 -25.73
CA PRO A 79 12.62 -14.83 -26.01
C PRO A 79 12.44 -14.02 -27.29
N LEU A 80 12.62 -12.70 -27.21
CA LEU A 80 12.60 -11.76 -28.31
C LEU A 80 13.95 -11.06 -28.39
N THR A 81 14.65 -11.24 -29.52
CA THR A 81 15.95 -10.58 -29.71
C THR A 81 15.78 -9.12 -30.08
N ILE A 82 16.42 -8.24 -29.31
CA ILE A 82 16.53 -6.80 -29.59
C ILE A 82 17.95 -6.52 -30.06
N THR A 83 18.07 -5.94 -31.26
CA THR A 83 19.36 -5.71 -31.91
C THR A 83 19.58 -4.22 -32.15
N ALA A 84 20.65 -3.66 -31.63
CA ALA A 84 21.14 -2.35 -32.01
C ALA A 84 22.23 -2.46 -33.05
N LYS A 85 22.12 -1.67 -34.12
CA LYS A 85 23.13 -1.65 -35.21
C LYS A 85 23.41 -0.23 -35.71
N THR A 86 24.65 -0.01 -36.08
CA THR A 86 25.12 1.12 -36.90
C THR A 86 25.60 0.55 -38.25
N SER A 87 26.18 1.37 -39.12
CA SER A 87 26.76 0.89 -40.38
C SER A 87 27.87 -0.15 -40.24
N SER A 88 28.57 -0.17 -39.11
CA SER A 88 29.78 -0.96 -38.91
C SER A 88 29.75 -1.87 -37.65
N VAL A 89 28.77 -1.70 -36.75
CA VAL A 89 28.74 -2.39 -35.42
C VAL A 89 27.32 -2.89 -35.17
N LYS A 90 27.22 -4.13 -34.67
CA LYS A 90 25.96 -4.78 -34.27
C LYS A 90 26.14 -5.47 -32.93
N ALA A 91 25.17 -5.30 -32.01
CA ALA A 91 25.07 -6.02 -30.76
C ALA A 91 23.59 -6.31 -30.45
N SER A 92 23.33 -7.36 -29.67
CA SER A 92 21.98 -7.80 -29.36
C SER A 92 21.85 -8.19 -27.90
N SER A 93 20.64 -8.07 -27.38
CA SER A 93 20.22 -8.59 -26.07
C SER A 93 18.86 -9.28 -26.20
N VAL A 94 18.49 -10.13 -25.26
CA VAL A 94 17.23 -10.87 -25.29
C VAL A 94 16.27 -10.24 -24.28
N PHE A 95 15.07 -9.92 -24.75
CA PHE A 95 13.92 -9.55 -23.94
C PHE A 95 12.99 -10.76 -23.82
N THR A 96 12.47 -11.03 -22.62
CA THR A 96 11.48 -12.11 -22.47
C THR A 96 10.07 -11.52 -22.56
N VAL A 97 9.36 -11.84 -23.65
CA VAL A 97 7.94 -11.48 -23.79
C VAL A 97 7.10 -12.38 -22.90
N THR A 98 6.40 -11.77 -21.95
CA THR A 98 5.47 -12.47 -21.06
C THR A 98 4.04 -12.33 -21.54
N THR A 99 3.13 -13.16 -21.02
CA THR A 99 1.69 -12.90 -21.17
C THR A 99 1.32 -11.59 -20.48
N SER A 100 0.43 -10.82 -21.07
CA SER A 100 -0.19 -9.71 -20.34
C SER A 100 -0.90 -10.29 -19.12
N ALA A 101 -0.68 -9.70 -17.95
CA ALA A 101 -1.55 -10.01 -16.82
C ALA A 101 -3.02 -9.74 -17.24
N PRO A 102 -3.98 -10.55 -16.78
CA PRO A 102 -5.39 -10.24 -16.98
C PRO A 102 -5.67 -8.81 -16.51
N ALA A 103 -6.52 -8.08 -17.26
CA ALA A 103 -6.93 -6.75 -16.82
C ALA A 103 -7.52 -6.83 -15.44
N LEU A 104 -7.08 -5.94 -14.53
CA LEU A 104 -7.63 -5.90 -13.18
C LEU A 104 -9.09 -5.45 -13.24
N PRO A 105 -9.96 -6.05 -12.40
CA PRO A 105 -11.31 -5.57 -12.24
C PRO A 105 -11.32 -4.09 -11.80
N PRO A 106 -12.31 -3.28 -12.24
CA PRO A 106 -12.39 -1.88 -11.83
C PRO A 106 -12.71 -1.74 -10.33
N VAL A 107 -12.42 -0.57 -9.77
CA VAL A 107 -12.92 -0.18 -8.44
C VAL A 107 -14.44 -0.03 -8.53
N SER A 108 -15.16 -0.65 -7.58
CA SER A 108 -16.63 -0.60 -7.54
C SER A 108 -17.14 0.82 -7.23
N THR A 109 -18.30 1.16 -7.78
CA THR A 109 -19.05 2.39 -7.44
C THR A 109 -20.14 2.17 -6.39
N SER A 110 -20.27 0.94 -5.85
CA SER A 110 -21.21 0.64 -4.75
C SER A 110 -21.02 1.58 -3.55
N ALA A 111 -22.10 1.89 -2.84
CA ALA A 111 -22.05 2.75 -1.64
C ALA A 111 -21.15 2.14 -0.56
N LEU A 112 -21.24 0.84 -0.30
CA LEU A 112 -20.31 0.12 0.57
C LEU A 112 -19.01 -0.17 -0.20
N ARG A 113 -17.92 0.47 0.15
CA ARG A 113 -16.60 0.30 -0.49
C ARG A 113 -15.82 -0.87 0.11
N PHE A 114 -15.04 -1.57 -0.73
CA PHE A 114 -14.12 -2.59 -0.31
C PHE A 114 -12.69 -2.05 -0.32
N GLY A 115 -11.97 -2.22 0.79
CA GLY A 115 -10.55 -1.95 0.95
C GLY A 115 -9.79 -3.18 1.41
N VAL A 116 -8.46 -3.12 1.42
CA VAL A 116 -7.60 -4.23 1.83
C VAL A 116 -6.33 -3.78 2.54
N ALA A 117 -5.85 -4.59 3.49
CA ALA A 117 -4.48 -4.61 3.96
C ALA A 117 -3.83 -5.93 3.54
N THR A 118 -2.60 -5.90 3.00
CA THR A 118 -1.82 -7.08 2.61
C THR A 118 -0.46 -7.09 3.29
N ALA A 119 0.19 -8.26 3.35
CA ALA A 119 1.47 -8.41 4.04
C ALA A 119 2.59 -7.54 3.44
N GLY A 120 2.67 -7.47 2.12
CA GLY A 120 3.65 -6.65 1.41
C GLY A 120 3.22 -5.18 1.24
N GLY A 121 1.98 -4.83 1.61
CA GLY A 121 1.46 -3.47 1.57
C GLY A 121 1.38 -2.86 0.16
N PRO A 122 1.40 -1.52 0.07
CA PRO A 122 1.14 -0.80 -1.18
C PRO A 122 2.08 -1.11 -2.35
N LEU A 123 3.32 -1.51 -2.06
CA LEU A 123 4.35 -1.77 -3.08
C LEU A 123 4.34 -3.21 -3.59
N ALA A 124 3.63 -4.12 -2.93
CA ALA A 124 3.48 -5.51 -3.34
C ALA A 124 2.35 -5.64 -4.37
N SER A 125 2.58 -5.15 -5.58
CA SER A 125 1.56 -5.09 -6.64
C SER A 125 0.94 -6.47 -6.93
N ALA A 126 1.72 -7.55 -6.90
CA ALA A 126 1.23 -8.91 -7.14
C ALA A 126 0.20 -9.37 -6.10
N GLU A 127 0.39 -9.04 -4.80
CA GLU A 127 -0.59 -9.35 -3.75
C GLU A 127 -1.89 -8.57 -3.96
N LEU A 128 -1.79 -7.28 -4.31
CA LEU A 128 -2.95 -6.44 -4.59
C LEU A 128 -3.70 -6.88 -5.86
N ASP A 129 -2.98 -7.38 -6.86
CA ASP A 129 -3.56 -7.95 -8.08
C ASP A 129 -4.31 -9.26 -7.77
N GLU A 130 -3.72 -10.14 -6.95
CA GLU A 130 -4.36 -11.36 -6.47
C GLU A 130 -5.66 -11.04 -5.73
N VAL A 131 -5.62 -10.09 -4.78
CA VAL A 131 -6.81 -9.66 -4.04
C VAL A 131 -7.90 -9.13 -4.99
N SER A 132 -7.53 -8.34 -5.99
CA SER A 132 -8.48 -7.81 -6.97
C SER A 132 -9.16 -8.93 -7.77
N GLN A 133 -8.43 -9.98 -8.14
CA GLN A 133 -8.97 -11.16 -8.81
C GLN A 133 -9.89 -11.98 -7.88
N LEU A 134 -9.46 -12.22 -6.65
CA LEU A 134 -10.27 -12.92 -5.64
C LEU A 134 -11.58 -12.19 -5.33
N ALA A 135 -11.53 -10.88 -5.23
CA ALA A 135 -12.70 -10.04 -4.92
C ALA A 135 -13.62 -9.79 -6.13
N GLY A 136 -13.11 -9.96 -7.36
CA GLY A 136 -13.82 -9.57 -8.59
C GLY A 136 -13.99 -8.06 -8.75
N GLU A 137 -13.27 -7.27 -7.94
CA GLU A 137 -13.17 -5.81 -8.03
C GLU A 137 -11.84 -5.34 -7.41
N SER A 138 -11.33 -4.21 -7.86
CA SER A 138 -10.15 -3.61 -7.25
C SER A 138 -10.51 -2.92 -5.94
N PRO A 139 -9.65 -3.05 -4.89
CA PRO A 139 -9.85 -2.33 -3.64
C PRO A 139 -9.94 -0.82 -3.85
N SER A 140 -10.91 -0.18 -3.20
CA SER A 140 -11.09 1.28 -3.22
C SER A 140 -10.15 2.01 -2.25
N SER A 141 -9.58 1.27 -1.29
CA SER A 141 -8.55 1.76 -0.38
C SER A 141 -7.54 0.66 -0.06
N VAL A 142 -6.31 1.06 0.23
CA VAL A 142 -5.24 0.15 0.71
C VAL A 142 -4.76 0.69 2.05
N LEU A 143 -4.92 -0.14 3.08
CA LEU A 143 -4.47 0.14 4.43
C LEU A 143 -3.02 -0.33 4.60
N PHE A 144 -2.21 0.51 5.23
CA PHE A 144 -0.85 0.18 5.64
C PHE A 144 -0.42 1.03 6.83
N TYR A 145 0.67 0.63 7.48
CA TYR A 145 1.07 1.14 8.79
C TYR A 145 2.39 1.89 8.72
N LYS A 146 2.56 2.91 9.56
CA LYS A 146 3.80 3.67 9.77
C LYS A 146 3.96 4.00 11.25
N ASP A 147 5.14 3.75 11.79
CA ASP A 147 5.50 4.19 13.14
C ASP A 147 6.12 5.60 13.15
N PHE A 148 6.26 6.19 14.33
CA PHE A 148 6.78 7.55 14.50
C PHE A 148 8.27 7.73 14.19
N ARG A 149 8.95 6.71 13.67
CA ARG A 149 10.33 6.80 13.17
C ARG A 149 10.40 6.89 11.65
N GLN A 150 9.29 6.71 10.95
CA GLN A 150 9.24 6.63 9.49
C GLN A 150 8.84 7.96 8.87
N ALA A 151 9.47 8.26 7.74
CA ALA A 151 9.12 9.43 6.93
C ALA A 151 7.72 9.30 6.30
N PRO A 152 7.11 10.41 5.86
CA PRO A 152 5.84 10.39 5.11
C PRO A 152 5.91 9.44 3.92
N PRO A 153 4.94 8.53 3.75
CA PRO A 153 5.03 7.40 2.81
C PRO A 153 4.57 7.78 1.39
N ILE A 154 5.15 8.81 0.81
CA ILE A 154 4.72 9.35 -0.50
C ILE A 154 4.82 8.31 -1.62
N THR A 155 5.86 7.45 -1.60
CA THR A 155 6.03 6.38 -2.60
C THR A 155 4.91 5.37 -2.54
N GLU A 156 4.56 4.90 -1.34
CA GLU A 156 3.47 3.96 -1.09
C GLU A 156 2.12 4.57 -1.45
N MET A 157 1.89 5.83 -1.08
CA MET A 157 0.66 6.55 -1.42
C MET A 157 0.50 6.73 -2.93
N ASN A 158 1.59 7.02 -3.66
CA ASN A 158 1.57 7.08 -5.11
C ASN A 158 1.22 5.72 -5.74
N ALA A 159 1.77 4.62 -5.21
CA ALA A 159 1.45 3.28 -5.68
C ALA A 159 -0.04 2.95 -5.50
N VAL A 160 -0.64 3.32 -4.37
CA VAL A 160 -2.08 3.16 -4.12
C VAL A 160 -2.90 4.00 -5.10
N ARG A 161 -2.54 5.28 -5.30
CA ARG A 161 -3.24 6.18 -6.23
C ARG A 161 -3.18 5.71 -7.67
N ALA A 162 -2.04 5.17 -8.10
CA ALA A 162 -1.89 4.59 -9.43
C ALA A 162 -2.86 3.43 -9.71
N ARG A 163 -3.39 2.79 -8.67
CA ARG A 163 -4.43 1.75 -8.76
C ARG A 163 -5.86 2.30 -8.70
N GLY A 164 -6.05 3.61 -8.62
CA GLY A 164 -7.36 4.25 -8.46
C GLY A 164 -7.91 4.19 -7.03
N ALA A 165 -7.14 3.72 -6.06
CA ALA A 165 -7.52 3.59 -4.66
C ALA A 165 -7.10 4.82 -3.83
N VAL A 166 -7.64 4.91 -2.61
CA VAL A 166 -7.27 5.92 -1.61
C VAL A 166 -6.34 5.28 -0.57
N PRO A 167 -5.17 5.87 -0.26
CA PRO A 167 -4.34 5.38 0.82
C PRO A 167 -5.05 5.57 2.17
N LEU A 168 -5.11 4.52 3.00
CA LEU A 168 -5.48 4.58 4.41
C LEU A 168 -4.22 4.30 5.22
N VAL A 169 -3.63 5.36 5.78
CA VAL A 169 -2.36 5.27 6.51
C VAL A 169 -2.67 5.19 7.99
N THR A 170 -2.34 4.07 8.61
CA THR A 170 -2.32 3.96 10.07
C THR A 170 -1.00 4.53 10.58
N TRP A 171 -1.09 5.57 11.42
CA TRP A 171 0.07 6.28 11.95
C TRP A 171 0.18 6.04 13.45
N GLU A 172 1.18 5.28 13.81
CA GLU A 172 1.34 4.68 15.13
C GLU A 172 2.37 5.43 15.96
N PRO A 173 1.98 6.08 17.08
CA PRO A 173 2.89 6.87 17.91
C PRO A 173 3.75 5.99 18.83
N TRP A 174 4.62 5.18 18.26
CA TRP A 174 5.59 4.33 18.92
C TRP A 174 6.77 3.96 18.02
N ALA A 175 7.70 3.18 18.55
CA ALA A 175 8.75 2.51 17.78
C ALA A 175 8.43 1.02 17.67
N TRP A 176 8.20 0.49 16.46
CA TRP A 176 7.92 -0.92 16.24
C TRP A 176 8.99 -1.81 16.88
N GLY A 177 8.54 -2.87 17.55
CA GLY A 177 9.40 -3.82 18.25
C GLY A 177 9.87 -3.37 19.63
N GLY A 178 9.49 -2.18 20.09
CA GLY A 178 9.88 -1.65 21.40
C GLY A 178 9.02 -2.12 22.60
N GLY A 179 7.97 -2.90 22.33
CA GLY A 179 7.01 -3.35 23.35
C GLY A 179 6.08 -2.24 23.84
N LEU A 180 5.34 -2.50 24.91
CA LEU A 180 4.32 -1.58 25.43
C LEU A 180 4.88 -0.41 26.26
N THR A 181 6.04 -0.58 26.87
CA THR A 181 6.65 0.46 27.72
C THR A 181 7.67 1.25 26.93
N GLN A 182 7.25 2.38 26.39
CA GLN A 182 8.05 3.29 25.58
C GLN A 182 7.84 4.74 26.05
N PRO A 183 8.41 5.15 27.17
CA PRO A 183 8.12 6.46 27.77
C PRO A 183 8.51 7.64 26.90
N ALA A 184 9.37 7.44 25.90
CA ALA A 184 9.67 8.47 24.90
C ALA A 184 8.47 8.79 24.00
N TYR A 185 7.52 7.88 23.86
CA TYR A 185 6.29 8.00 23.05
C TYR A 185 5.03 8.08 23.92
N ALA A 186 5.15 8.42 25.20
CA ALA A 186 3.98 8.66 26.04
C ALA A 186 3.15 9.83 25.49
N LEU A 187 1.83 9.77 25.66
CA LEU A 187 0.92 10.73 25.03
C LEU A 187 1.10 12.16 25.55
N ASP A 188 1.50 12.35 26.80
CA ASP A 188 1.84 13.64 27.38
C ASP A 188 3.02 14.31 26.67
N ARG A 189 4.01 13.54 26.21
CA ARG A 189 5.13 14.05 25.41
C ARG A 189 4.72 14.52 24.02
N ILE A 190 3.77 13.82 23.41
CA ILE A 190 3.18 14.24 22.13
C ILE A 190 2.45 15.57 22.34
N THR A 191 1.61 15.65 23.36
CA THR A 191 0.85 16.86 23.70
C THR A 191 1.76 18.03 24.11
N ALA A 192 2.91 17.75 24.73
CA ALA A 192 3.92 18.76 25.07
C ALA A 192 4.71 19.31 23.85
N GLY A 193 4.53 18.71 22.66
CA GLY A 193 5.16 19.17 21.42
C GLY A 193 6.52 18.54 21.10
N ASP A 194 6.95 17.50 21.85
CA ASP A 194 8.24 16.85 21.60
C ASP A 194 8.35 16.29 20.16
N PHE A 195 7.23 16.03 19.50
CA PHE A 195 7.14 15.51 18.16
C PHE A 195 6.69 16.53 17.10
N ASP A 196 6.50 17.81 17.46
CA ASP A 196 5.93 18.83 16.55
C ASP A 196 6.70 18.98 15.25
N ALA A 197 8.03 18.96 15.31
CA ALA A 197 8.87 19.05 14.12
C ALA A 197 8.63 17.86 13.17
N TYR A 198 8.49 16.65 13.70
CA TYR A 198 8.20 15.44 12.95
C TYR A 198 6.77 15.44 12.39
N ILE A 199 5.77 15.80 13.21
CA ILE A 199 4.37 15.89 12.81
C ILE A 199 4.20 16.98 11.74
N THR A 200 4.86 18.14 11.88
CA THR A 200 4.89 19.22 10.89
C THR A 200 5.47 18.73 9.56
N GLN A 201 6.57 17.96 9.58
CA GLN A 201 7.15 17.37 8.37
C GLN A 201 6.14 16.47 7.64
N TRP A 202 5.39 15.64 8.37
CA TRP A 202 4.33 14.82 7.80
C TRP A 202 3.23 15.68 7.19
N GLY A 203 2.71 16.65 7.93
CA GLY A 203 1.66 17.55 7.45
C GLY A 203 2.08 18.31 6.18
N GLN A 204 3.28 18.86 6.14
CA GLN A 204 3.83 19.55 4.96
C GLN A 204 3.96 18.62 3.75
N ALA A 205 4.41 17.38 3.97
CA ALA A 205 4.51 16.39 2.89
C ALA A 205 3.13 15.99 2.35
N LEU A 206 2.14 15.78 3.22
CA LEU A 206 0.76 15.48 2.83
C LEU A 206 0.11 16.67 2.09
N ALA A 207 0.29 17.90 2.58
CA ALA A 207 -0.18 19.11 1.90
C ALA A 207 0.44 19.25 0.50
N SER A 208 1.75 19.05 0.39
CA SER A 208 2.48 19.12 -0.89
C SER A 208 2.07 18.01 -1.86
N TRP A 209 1.77 16.82 -1.35
CA TRP A 209 1.27 15.71 -2.14
C TRP A 209 -0.12 15.99 -2.73
N GLY A 210 -1.01 16.64 -1.97
CA GLY A 210 -2.26 17.24 -2.43
C GLY A 210 -3.35 16.28 -2.92
N GLN A 211 -3.14 14.95 -2.83
CA GLN A 211 -4.16 13.96 -3.21
C GLN A 211 -4.91 13.46 -1.98
N PRO A 212 -6.14 12.96 -2.11
CA PRO A 212 -6.90 12.41 -0.99
C PRO A 212 -6.16 11.30 -0.26
N VAL A 213 -6.05 11.41 1.06
CA VAL A 213 -5.49 10.41 1.98
C VAL A 213 -6.35 10.31 3.22
N GLN A 214 -6.58 9.09 3.69
CA GLN A 214 -7.16 8.81 4.99
C GLN A 214 -6.03 8.58 6.00
N LEU A 215 -6.03 9.32 7.10
CA LEU A 215 -5.03 9.23 8.16
C LEU A 215 -5.68 8.70 9.43
N ARG A 216 -5.27 7.50 9.84
CA ARG A 216 -5.76 6.79 11.03
C ARG A 216 -4.68 6.83 12.10
N PHE A 217 -4.73 7.84 12.97
CA PHE A 217 -3.76 8.03 14.03
C PHE A 217 -4.14 7.20 15.27
N ALA A 218 -3.17 6.51 15.89
CA ALA A 218 -3.30 5.85 17.19
C ALA A 218 -4.60 5.02 17.32
N HIS A 219 -4.80 4.06 16.42
CA HIS A 219 -5.99 3.18 16.38
C HIS A 219 -6.08 2.25 17.59
N GLU A 220 -7.24 1.63 17.79
CA GLU A 220 -7.52 0.62 18.84
C GLU A 220 -7.15 1.07 20.26
N MET A 221 -7.26 2.36 20.54
CA MET A 221 -6.88 3.00 21.79
C MET A 221 -7.67 2.53 23.00
N ASN A 222 -8.81 1.89 22.78
CA ASN A 222 -9.67 1.33 23.85
C ASN A 222 -9.21 -0.06 24.33
N GLY A 223 -8.17 -0.63 23.69
CA GLY A 223 -7.47 -1.84 24.12
C GLY A 223 -6.35 -1.54 25.13
N ASN A 224 -5.51 -2.55 25.39
CA ASN A 224 -4.34 -2.42 26.25
C ASN A 224 -3.06 -3.00 25.62
N TRP A 225 -3.08 -3.22 24.31
CA TRP A 225 -2.00 -3.85 23.55
C TRP A 225 -1.15 -2.87 22.75
N TYR A 226 -1.42 -1.56 22.89
CA TYR A 226 -0.62 -0.50 22.30
C TYR A 226 -0.14 0.51 23.35
N PRO A 227 1.05 1.12 23.17
CA PRO A 227 1.60 2.10 24.11
C PRO A 227 0.77 3.37 24.26
N TRP A 228 -0.10 3.69 23.29
CA TRP A 228 -0.96 4.88 23.32
C TRP A 228 -2.33 4.64 23.96
N ALA A 229 -2.58 3.47 24.53
CA ALA A 229 -3.78 3.24 25.33
C ALA A 229 -3.68 3.95 26.69
N GLU A 230 -4.81 4.44 27.19
CA GLU A 230 -4.88 4.97 28.55
C GLU A 230 -4.65 3.86 29.58
N GLY A 231 -3.89 4.15 30.64
CA GLY A 231 -3.43 3.14 31.61
C GLY A 231 -2.24 2.29 31.16
N VAL A 232 -1.73 2.47 29.93
CA VAL A 232 -0.51 1.84 29.41
C VAL A 232 0.57 2.92 29.26
N ASN A 233 1.84 2.54 29.36
CA ASN A 233 3.01 3.42 29.11
C ASN A 233 3.03 4.71 29.94
N GLY A 234 2.33 4.75 31.06
CA GLY A 234 2.20 5.93 31.91
C GLY A 234 1.09 6.90 31.55
N ASN A 235 0.37 6.67 30.44
CA ASN A 235 -0.73 7.53 30.00
C ASN A 235 -1.89 7.52 30.99
N GLN A 236 -2.46 8.69 31.24
CA GLN A 236 -3.59 8.90 32.12
C GLN A 236 -4.90 9.08 31.33
N SER A 237 -6.03 9.03 32.03
CA SER A 237 -7.32 9.31 31.41
C SER A 237 -7.36 10.74 30.86
N GLY A 238 -7.76 10.88 29.59
CA GLY A 238 -7.82 12.13 28.83
C GLY A 238 -6.56 12.43 28.00
N ASP A 239 -5.44 11.76 28.25
CA ASP A 239 -4.20 12.00 27.49
C ASP A 239 -4.38 11.64 26.00
N TYR A 240 -5.13 10.57 25.70
CA TYR A 240 -5.39 10.16 24.33
C TYR A 240 -6.10 11.27 23.53
N VAL A 241 -7.16 11.83 24.09
CA VAL A 241 -7.91 12.91 23.44
C VAL A 241 -7.06 14.14 23.23
N GLN A 242 -6.21 14.50 24.20
CA GLN A 242 -5.30 15.65 24.09
C GLN A 242 -4.25 15.43 22.99
N ALA A 243 -3.61 14.25 22.97
CA ALA A 243 -2.63 13.92 21.93
C ALA A 243 -3.24 13.86 20.54
N TRP A 244 -4.44 13.27 20.38
CA TRP A 244 -5.16 13.25 19.11
C TRP A 244 -5.39 14.66 18.57
N ARG A 245 -5.97 15.55 19.42
CA ARG A 245 -6.26 16.94 19.03
C ARG A 245 -5.00 17.70 18.67
N HIS A 246 -3.94 17.51 19.45
CA HIS A 246 -2.65 18.14 19.19
C HIS A 246 -2.08 17.74 17.83
N VAL A 247 -2.04 16.44 17.52
CA VAL A 247 -1.55 15.94 16.23
C VAL A 247 -2.40 16.45 15.08
N HIS A 248 -3.74 16.43 15.22
CA HIS A 248 -4.66 17.00 14.24
C HIS A 248 -4.37 18.47 13.97
N ASP A 249 -4.23 19.29 15.01
CA ASP A 249 -4.03 20.73 14.89
C ASP A 249 -2.67 21.06 14.25
N VAL A 250 -1.60 20.37 14.62
CA VAL A 250 -0.26 20.55 14.02
C VAL A 250 -0.27 20.18 12.53
N VAL A 251 -0.89 19.07 12.14
CA VAL A 251 -1.01 18.68 10.72
C VAL A 251 -1.88 19.68 9.97
N THR A 252 -3.02 20.07 10.50
CA THR A 252 -3.96 21.01 9.87
C THR A 252 -3.32 22.37 9.65
N ALA A 253 -2.53 22.86 10.61
CA ALA A 253 -1.80 24.12 10.52
C ALA A 253 -0.81 24.17 9.35
N THR A 254 -0.38 23.02 8.79
CA THR A 254 0.47 22.97 7.59
C THR A 254 -0.27 23.19 6.28
N GLY A 255 -1.61 23.28 6.31
CA GLY A 255 -2.46 23.39 5.11
C GLY A 255 -2.81 22.05 4.46
N ALA A 256 -2.64 20.91 5.13
CA ALA A 256 -2.97 19.57 4.64
C ALA A 256 -4.49 19.31 4.60
N SER A 257 -5.23 20.07 3.80
CA SER A 257 -6.69 19.98 3.65
C SER A 257 -7.18 18.73 2.90
N ASN A 258 -6.25 17.96 2.35
CA ASN A 258 -6.50 16.70 1.64
C ASN A 258 -6.53 15.47 2.57
N VAL A 259 -6.31 15.65 3.86
CA VAL A 259 -6.34 14.61 4.89
C VAL A 259 -7.77 14.40 5.38
N THR A 260 -8.24 13.16 5.34
CA THR A 260 -9.47 12.69 5.99
C THR A 260 -9.07 11.99 7.29
N TRP A 261 -9.50 12.50 8.42
CA TRP A 261 -9.16 11.99 9.74
C TRP A 261 -10.06 10.82 10.14
N VAL A 262 -9.46 9.65 10.39
CA VAL A 262 -10.17 8.41 10.74
C VAL A 262 -9.88 8.05 12.19
N TRP A 263 -10.89 8.11 13.06
CA TRP A 263 -10.84 7.66 14.44
C TRP A 263 -11.35 6.22 14.55
N SER A 264 -10.49 5.26 14.95
CA SER A 264 -10.74 3.82 14.85
C SER A 264 -10.46 3.08 16.16
N PRO A 265 -11.41 2.97 17.07
CA PRO A 265 -11.33 2.01 18.17
C PRO A 265 -11.51 0.56 17.69
N ASN A 266 -11.03 -0.39 18.49
CA ASN A 266 -11.45 -1.78 18.40
C ASN A 266 -12.92 -1.89 18.81
N VAL A 267 -13.64 -2.90 18.26
CA VAL A 267 -15.01 -3.21 18.72
C VAL A 267 -15.04 -3.32 20.25
N PRO A 268 -16.05 -2.75 20.92
CA PRO A 268 -16.15 -2.83 22.38
C PRO A 268 -16.21 -4.28 22.86
N TYR A 269 -15.45 -4.59 23.90
CA TYR A 269 -15.41 -5.90 24.55
C TYR A 269 -15.39 -5.73 26.07
N PHE A 270 -15.61 -6.82 26.79
CA PHE A 270 -15.58 -6.77 28.27
C PHE A 270 -14.19 -6.35 28.77
N GLY A 271 -14.13 -5.22 29.48
CA GLY A 271 -12.89 -4.65 30.00
C GLY A 271 -12.18 -3.66 29.07
N SER A 272 -12.73 -3.39 27.86
CA SER A 272 -12.22 -2.29 27.03
C SER A 272 -12.56 -0.93 27.65
N THR A 273 -11.72 0.08 27.39
CA THR A 273 -11.99 1.46 27.79
C THR A 273 -13.22 2.00 27.07
N GLU A 274 -14.08 2.73 27.80
CA GLU A 274 -15.30 3.33 27.26
C GLU A 274 -14.99 4.33 26.14
N LEU A 275 -15.62 4.16 24.96
CA LEU A 275 -15.35 4.96 23.77
C LEU A 275 -15.64 6.46 23.98
N ALA A 276 -16.62 6.80 24.81
CA ALA A 276 -17.00 8.19 25.07
C ALA A 276 -15.86 9.02 25.67
N GLY A 277 -15.02 8.42 26.53
CA GLY A 277 -13.86 9.08 27.13
C GLY A 277 -12.69 9.26 26.16
N LEU A 278 -12.68 8.53 25.05
CA LEU A 278 -11.61 8.50 24.06
C LEU A 278 -11.95 9.27 22.77
N PHE A 279 -13.20 9.73 22.62
CA PHE A 279 -13.64 10.43 21.43
C PHE A 279 -13.12 11.87 21.40
N PRO A 280 -12.33 12.27 20.39
CA PRO A 280 -11.71 13.59 20.35
C PRO A 280 -12.70 14.74 20.06
N GLY A 281 -13.92 14.40 19.64
CA GLY A 281 -14.95 15.35 19.26
C GLY A 281 -15.14 15.46 17.73
N ALA A 282 -16.37 15.76 17.32
CA ALA A 282 -16.77 15.74 15.90
C ALA A 282 -15.99 16.74 15.01
N SER A 283 -15.43 17.81 15.58
CA SER A 283 -14.62 18.77 14.81
C SER A 283 -13.21 18.28 14.47
N TYR A 284 -12.80 17.13 15.03
CA TYR A 284 -11.49 16.53 14.83
C TYR A 284 -11.53 15.24 14.02
N VAL A 285 -12.71 14.80 13.57
CA VAL A 285 -12.91 13.48 12.96
C VAL A 285 -13.83 13.60 11.74
N ASP A 286 -13.37 13.12 10.58
CA ASP A 286 -14.16 13.07 9.34
C ASP A 286 -14.86 11.72 9.16
N VAL A 287 -14.26 10.64 9.68
CA VAL A 287 -14.75 9.27 9.62
C VAL A 287 -14.54 8.61 10.97
N VAL A 288 -15.58 8.02 11.55
CA VAL A 288 -15.45 7.12 12.69
C VAL A 288 -15.35 5.69 12.21
N ALA A 289 -14.54 4.86 12.86
CA ALA A 289 -14.31 3.51 12.38
C ALA A 289 -14.33 2.47 13.50
N LEU A 290 -14.32 1.19 13.13
CA LEU A 290 -14.14 0.05 14.05
C LEU A 290 -13.15 -0.93 13.43
N ASP A 291 -12.32 -1.52 14.29
CA ASP A 291 -11.52 -2.69 13.99
C ASP A 291 -12.12 -3.89 14.73
N GLY A 292 -12.39 -4.98 14.01
CA GLY A 292 -13.03 -6.14 14.62
C GLY A 292 -12.85 -7.42 13.82
N TYR A 293 -12.51 -8.51 14.52
CA TYR A 293 -12.19 -9.79 13.93
C TYR A 293 -13.05 -10.92 14.51
N ASN A 294 -13.54 -11.80 13.65
CA ASN A 294 -14.11 -13.06 14.12
C ASN A 294 -12.99 -14.10 14.30
N TRP A 295 -12.46 -14.19 15.49
CA TRP A 295 -11.42 -15.15 15.86
C TRP A 295 -11.96 -16.61 15.88
N GLY A 296 -13.27 -16.78 15.95
CA GLY A 296 -13.85 -18.10 16.12
C GLY A 296 -13.23 -18.83 17.30
N THR A 297 -12.82 -20.08 17.10
CA THR A 297 -12.11 -20.89 18.10
C THR A 297 -10.60 -20.94 17.87
N SER A 298 -10.03 -20.03 17.07
CA SER A 298 -8.58 -19.96 16.84
C SER A 298 -7.79 -19.45 18.05
N ALA A 299 -8.44 -18.82 19.01
CA ALA A 299 -7.89 -18.43 20.30
C ALA A 299 -8.77 -18.94 21.44
N SER A 300 -8.15 -19.36 22.55
CA SER A 300 -8.84 -19.99 23.70
C SER A 300 -9.81 -19.04 24.44
N TRP A 301 -9.63 -17.74 24.27
CA TRP A 301 -10.46 -16.70 24.86
C TRP A 301 -11.60 -16.22 23.96
N SER A 302 -11.71 -16.74 22.73
CA SER A 302 -12.69 -16.31 21.76
C SER A 302 -13.69 -17.41 21.38
N SER A 303 -14.77 -17.00 20.78
CA SER A 303 -15.81 -17.85 20.21
C SER A 303 -16.27 -17.30 18.88
N TRP A 304 -16.97 -18.12 18.10
CA TRP A 304 -17.54 -17.67 16.83
C TRP A 304 -18.58 -16.59 17.04
N MET A 305 -18.40 -15.47 16.33
CA MET A 305 -19.33 -14.34 16.34
C MET A 305 -19.85 -14.06 14.94
N SER A 306 -21.14 -13.80 14.80
CA SER A 306 -21.67 -13.29 13.54
C SER A 306 -21.16 -11.85 13.30
N PRO A 307 -21.15 -11.36 12.03
CA PRO A 307 -20.80 -9.97 11.76
C PRO A 307 -21.70 -8.96 12.50
N GLN A 308 -22.98 -9.28 12.65
CA GLN A 308 -23.91 -8.43 13.40
C GLN A 308 -23.55 -8.37 14.89
N ASP A 309 -23.28 -9.52 15.52
CA ASP A 309 -22.93 -9.53 16.95
C ASP A 309 -21.60 -8.83 17.20
N LEU A 310 -20.67 -8.92 16.27
CA LEU A 310 -19.35 -8.29 16.34
C LEU A 310 -19.44 -6.77 16.23
N PHE A 311 -20.22 -6.24 15.27
CA PHE A 311 -20.17 -4.82 14.92
C PHE A 311 -21.36 -3.99 15.44
N ALA A 312 -22.55 -4.57 15.65
CA ALA A 312 -23.72 -3.78 16.01
C ALA A 312 -23.55 -2.96 17.31
N PRO A 313 -22.93 -3.50 18.40
CA PRO A 313 -22.74 -2.72 19.61
C PRO A 313 -21.83 -1.51 19.40
N GLY A 314 -20.72 -1.68 18.65
CA GLY A 314 -19.79 -0.60 18.34
C GLY A 314 -20.41 0.44 17.40
N ILE A 315 -21.07 0.02 16.32
CA ILE A 315 -21.79 0.92 15.39
C ILE A 315 -22.81 1.78 16.14
N ALA A 316 -23.55 1.20 17.07
CA ALA A 316 -24.53 1.94 17.88
C ALA A 316 -23.84 3.03 18.74
N GLN A 317 -22.68 2.71 19.34
CA GLN A 317 -21.90 3.68 20.11
C GLN A 317 -21.34 4.78 19.22
N LEU A 318 -20.81 4.46 18.04
CA LEU A 318 -20.29 5.47 17.09
C LEU A 318 -21.40 6.43 16.64
N ARG A 319 -22.58 5.93 16.33
CA ARG A 319 -23.75 6.77 15.98
C ARG A 319 -24.16 7.73 17.08
N ALA A 320 -24.04 7.29 18.33
CA ALA A 320 -24.33 8.13 19.50
C ALA A 320 -23.27 9.21 19.73
N LEU A 321 -21.99 8.88 19.52
CA LEU A 321 -20.86 9.80 19.74
C LEU A 321 -20.69 10.82 18.61
N ALA A 322 -20.92 10.39 17.36
CA ALA A 322 -20.68 11.16 16.16
C ALA A 322 -21.87 11.10 15.19
N PRO A 323 -23.03 11.69 15.53
CA PRO A 323 -24.21 11.64 14.68
C PRO A 323 -23.97 12.22 13.30
N GLY A 324 -24.27 11.44 12.25
CA GLY A 324 -24.13 11.87 10.85
C GLY A 324 -22.71 11.78 10.27
N VAL A 325 -21.72 11.37 11.07
CA VAL A 325 -20.37 11.08 10.57
C VAL A 325 -20.37 9.69 9.93
N PRO A 326 -19.78 9.52 8.73
CA PRO A 326 -19.70 8.22 8.08
C PRO A 326 -18.88 7.21 8.90
N ILE A 327 -19.30 5.93 8.84
CA ILE A 327 -18.66 4.82 9.55
C ILE A 327 -17.86 3.96 8.58
N LEU A 328 -16.63 3.62 8.93
CA LEU A 328 -15.78 2.67 8.22
C LEU A 328 -15.51 1.45 9.13
N ILE A 329 -15.56 0.24 8.62
CA ILE A 329 -14.93 -0.89 9.28
C ILE A 329 -13.47 -0.92 8.79
N ALA A 330 -12.56 -0.33 9.60
CA ALA A 330 -11.19 -0.06 9.12
C ALA A 330 -10.30 -1.30 9.15
N GLU A 331 -10.65 -2.32 9.95
CA GLU A 331 -10.04 -3.65 9.89
C GLU A 331 -11.06 -4.73 10.19
N THR A 332 -11.10 -5.77 9.35
CA THR A 332 -11.89 -6.96 9.63
C THR A 332 -11.40 -8.20 8.88
N ALA A 333 -11.61 -9.35 9.47
CA ALA A 333 -11.50 -10.66 8.85
C ALA A 333 -12.17 -11.73 9.74
N SER A 334 -12.29 -12.94 9.22
CA SER A 334 -12.73 -14.12 9.97
C SER A 334 -11.71 -15.24 9.90
N ALA A 335 -11.52 -15.96 11.01
CA ALA A 335 -10.87 -17.26 11.02
C ALA A 335 -11.76 -18.32 10.37
N GLU A 336 -11.19 -19.47 9.99
CA GLU A 336 -11.95 -20.66 9.57
C GLU A 336 -12.46 -21.46 10.77
N ALA A 337 -11.77 -21.38 11.89
CA ALA A 337 -12.04 -22.21 13.06
C ALA A 337 -13.31 -21.77 13.82
N GLY A 338 -14.21 -22.72 14.07
CA GLY A 338 -15.41 -22.52 14.89
C GLY A 338 -16.71 -22.31 14.12
N GLY A 339 -16.65 -22.13 12.79
CA GLY A 339 -17.83 -21.93 11.96
C GLY A 339 -17.55 -21.97 10.47
N SER A 340 -18.40 -21.35 9.66
CA SER A 340 -18.23 -21.23 8.22
C SER A 340 -17.77 -19.82 7.85
N LYS A 341 -16.49 -19.64 7.53
CA LYS A 341 -15.96 -18.37 7.04
C LYS A 341 -16.63 -17.94 5.73
N ALA A 342 -16.94 -18.88 4.86
CA ALA A 342 -17.68 -18.60 3.62
C ALA A 342 -19.04 -17.95 3.90
N GLN A 343 -19.81 -18.48 4.85
CA GLN A 343 -21.07 -17.88 5.25
C GLN A 343 -20.85 -16.53 5.94
N TRP A 344 -19.83 -16.43 6.82
CA TRP A 344 -19.50 -15.19 7.51
C TRP A 344 -19.14 -14.06 6.53
N ASN A 345 -18.41 -14.35 5.45
CA ASN A 345 -18.10 -13.39 4.39
C ASN A 345 -19.37 -12.84 3.71
N THR A 346 -20.32 -13.73 3.42
CA THR A 346 -21.61 -13.34 2.84
C THR A 346 -22.42 -12.48 3.81
N ASP A 347 -22.49 -12.89 5.07
CA ASP A 347 -23.24 -12.20 6.12
C ASP A 347 -22.62 -10.82 6.42
N LEU A 348 -21.29 -10.70 6.42
CA LEU A 348 -20.58 -9.43 6.63
C LEU A 348 -20.99 -8.40 5.58
N VAL A 349 -20.81 -8.76 4.30
CA VAL A 349 -21.11 -7.83 3.21
C VAL A 349 -22.59 -7.45 3.21
N SER A 350 -23.48 -8.41 3.42
CA SER A 350 -24.93 -8.16 3.48
C SER A 350 -25.31 -7.27 4.66
N TYR A 351 -24.77 -7.55 5.85
CA TYR A 351 -25.00 -6.76 7.06
C TYR A 351 -24.52 -5.31 6.92
N LEU A 352 -23.31 -5.12 6.44
CA LEU A 352 -22.73 -3.78 6.27
C LEU A 352 -23.43 -2.99 5.16
N ALA A 353 -23.79 -3.63 4.04
CA ALA A 353 -24.51 -2.98 2.94
C ALA A 353 -25.93 -2.51 3.36
N ALA A 354 -26.52 -3.14 4.35
CA ALA A 354 -27.81 -2.72 4.93
C ALA A 354 -27.70 -1.52 5.89
N GLN A 355 -26.48 -1.04 6.21
CA GLN A 355 -26.23 0.11 7.08
C GLN A 355 -25.93 1.34 6.21
N PRO A 356 -26.84 2.33 6.10
CA PRO A 356 -26.72 3.42 5.11
C PRO A 356 -25.58 4.39 5.40
N ASP A 357 -25.10 4.43 6.63
CA ASP A 357 -24.00 5.27 7.10
C ASP A 357 -22.63 4.55 7.13
N VAL A 358 -22.61 3.23 6.85
CA VAL A 358 -21.36 2.46 6.71
C VAL A 358 -20.87 2.59 5.27
N VAL A 359 -19.77 3.31 5.08
CA VAL A 359 -19.25 3.68 3.77
C VAL A 359 -18.25 2.69 3.19
N GLY A 360 -17.78 1.73 3.98
CA GLY A 360 -16.83 0.72 3.51
C GLY A 360 -16.30 -0.19 4.60
N PHE A 361 -15.54 -1.15 4.17
CA PHE A 361 -14.77 -2.02 5.06
C PHE A 361 -13.42 -2.37 4.43
N VAL A 362 -12.42 -2.63 5.27
CA VAL A 362 -11.05 -3.03 4.89
C VAL A 362 -10.81 -4.45 5.36
N TRP A 363 -10.60 -5.36 4.42
CA TRP A 363 -10.27 -6.74 4.74
C TRP A 363 -8.78 -6.87 5.08
N PHE A 364 -8.47 -7.47 6.23
CA PHE A 364 -7.11 -7.76 6.67
C PHE A 364 -6.64 -9.07 6.04
N HIS A 365 -6.01 -8.98 4.85
CA HIS A 365 -5.61 -10.12 4.03
C HIS A 365 -4.19 -10.61 4.39
N LEU A 366 -4.02 -11.06 5.64
CA LEU A 366 -2.73 -11.50 6.16
C LEU A 366 -2.83 -12.89 6.79
N GLN A 367 -1.71 -13.60 6.82
CA GLN A 367 -1.51 -14.74 7.70
C GLN A 367 -0.62 -14.28 8.86
N LYS A 368 -1.20 -14.14 10.03
CA LYS A 368 -0.53 -13.60 11.21
C LYS A 368 -0.83 -14.50 12.43
N GLU A 369 -1.77 -14.15 13.30
CA GLU A 369 -2.18 -14.99 14.44
C GLU A 369 -2.97 -16.23 13.98
N THR A 370 -3.72 -16.08 12.91
CA THR A 370 -4.42 -17.13 12.16
C THR A 370 -4.41 -16.78 10.67
N ASP A 371 -5.03 -17.58 9.81
CA ASP A 371 -5.15 -17.25 8.38
C ASP A 371 -6.36 -16.35 8.13
N TRP A 372 -6.13 -15.05 8.13
CA TRP A 372 -7.14 -14.02 7.85
C TRP A 372 -7.44 -13.83 6.37
N ARG A 373 -6.65 -14.41 5.46
CA ARG A 373 -6.73 -14.16 4.02
C ARG A 373 -8.11 -14.54 3.46
N ILE A 374 -8.53 -13.84 2.41
CA ILE A 374 -9.77 -14.12 1.66
C ILE A 374 -9.75 -15.57 1.13
N ASN A 375 -8.59 -16.02 0.67
CA ASN A 375 -8.36 -17.34 0.08
C ASN A 375 -7.79 -18.37 1.06
N SER A 376 -8.08 -18.26 2.35
CA SER A 376 -7.76 -19.31 3.34
C SER A 376 -8.41 -20.66 2.99
N SER A 377 -9.52 -20.61 2.25
CA SER A 377 -10.13 -21.76 1.57
C SER A 377 -10.78 -21.30 0.26
N GLU A 378 -11.01 -22.24 -0.69
CA GLU A 378 -11.72 -21.98 -1.93
C GLU A 378 -13.16 -21.52 -1.66
N ALA A 379 -13.82 -22.11 -0.67
CA ALA A 379 -15.17 -21.73 -0.26
C ALA A 379 -15.22 -20.28 0.26
N SER A 380 -14.23 -19.87 1.05
CA SER A 380 -14.10 -18.49 1.54
C SER A 380 -13.96 -17.49 0.39
N ALA A 381 -13.03 -17.75 -0.54
CA ALA A 381 -12.80 -16.89 -1.70
C ALA A 381 -14.03 -16.76 -2.60
N THR A 382 -14.68 -17.88 -2.91
CA THR A 382 -15.90 -17.92 -3.75
C THR A 382 -17.03 -17.13 -3.12
N ALA A 383 -17.28 -17.32 -1.82
CA ALA A 383 -18.35 -16.62 -1.11
C ALA A 383 -18.07 -15.12 -1.01
N PHE A 384 -16.81 -14.72 -0.78
CA PHE A 384 -16.42 -13.30 -0.72
C PHE A 384 -16.67 -12.60 -2.06
N ASN A 385 -16.22 -13.19 -3.17
CA ASN A 385 -16.46 -12.68 -4.52
C ASN A 385 -17.97 -12.53 -4.81
N ALA A 386 -18.74 -13.59 -4.54
CA ALA A 386 -20.19 -13.60 -4.75
C ALA A 386 -20.91 -12.52 -3.92
N ALA A 387 -20.51 -12.33 -2.66
CA ALA A 387 -21.09 -11.30 -1.79
C ALA A 387 -20.81 -9.88 -2.31
N LEU A 388 -19.57 -9.61 -2.73
CA LEU A 388 -19.22 -8.33 -3.35
C LEU A 388 -19.96 -8.10 -4.66
N ALA A 389 -20.13 -9.13 -5.48
CA ALA A 389 -20.91 -9.05 -6.71
C ALA A 389 -22.39 -8.74 -6.44
N ALA A 390 -23.00 -9.39 -5.46
CA ALA A 390 -24.39 -9.17 -5.08
C ALA A 390 -24.64 -7.73 -4.61
N ARG A 391 -23.76 -7.17 -3.79
CA ARG A 391 -23.85 -5.78 -3.30
C ARG A 391 -23.74 -4.74 -4.43
N ARG A 392 -23.06 -5.06 -5.54
CA ARG A 392 -22.97 -4.17 -6.72
C ARG A 392 -24.28 -4.11 -7.52
N ALA A 393 -25.10 -5.12 -7.40
CA ALA A 393 -26.38 -5.23 -8.12
C ALA A 393 -27.55 -4.58 -7.36
N SER A 394 -27.38 -4.30 -6.07
CA SER A 394 -28.35 -3.61 -5.20
C SER A 394 -28.13 -2.12 -5.17
#